data_fb4b1953ada4c50e6e2014fd8fb8b38f
#
_entry.id   fb4b1953ada4c50e6e2014fd8fb8b38f
#
_cell.length_a   1.000
_cell.length_b   1.000
_cell.length_c   1.000
_cell.angle_alpha   90.00
_cell.angle_beta   90.00
_cell.angle_gamma   90.00
#
_symmetry.space_group_name_H-M   'P 1'
#
loop_
_entity.id
_entity.type
_entity.pdbx_description
1 polymer ?
#
loop_
_entity_poly.entity_id
_entity_poly.type
_entity_poly.pdbx_seq_one_letter_code
_entity_poly.pdbx_strand_id
1 'polypeptide(L)'
;MLQGYRAGKSPKTNLVRTGFIGENLKTMNFEATLPNALPEAPASTAAHAPSVLRPRGSNHVGMRQFNERVVLQAIRLNGSLPKADLARLTGLTAQTIGLITTRLEDDGLLLRQDRVRGRIGQPSVPMALNPDGAFSMGIKIGRRSADWLLVDFTGHVRERIVLDYAFPDIDVLLPAIRTHLNQLLDGLGPLRSRVVGVGVAAPFQLGGWHRMLGLTEAQSEAWNNIDLAEQVQQMTELPVSFAKDTSAACVAELLQGRGRDIPSFLYLFMDTFVGGGLVINSHLHRGLHGNAGAVASLPLAPAQPGQAPAQLIS
;
A
#
# COMPACT_ATOMS: atom_id res chain seq x y z
N MET A 1 -26.55 14.99 44.89
CA MET A 1 -25.45 14.02 45.14
C MET A 1 -24.82 13.71 43.83
N LEU A 2 -23.68 14.34 43.54
CA LEU A 2 -22.88 14.14 42.34
C LEU A 2 -21.80 13.12 42.65
N GLN A 3 -21.77 11.98 41.96
CA GLN A 3 -20.64 11.07 41.99
C GLN A 3 -20.06 10.93 40.61
N GLY A 4 -18.76 11.28 40.52
CA GLY A 4 -18.00 11.42 39.30
C GLY A 4 -17.69 10.09 38.63
N TYR A 5 -17.71 10.12 37.30
CA TYR A 5 -17.20 9.06 36.45
C TYR A 5 -15.72 9.32 36.16
N ARG A 6 -14.87 8.46 36.72
CA ARG A 6 -13.41 8.46 36.45
C ARG A 6 -13.17 7.84 35.05
N ALA A 7 -12.44 8.56 34.23
CA ALA A 7 -11.91 8.07 32.98
C ALA A 7 -11.01 6.84 33.18
N GLY A 8 -11.38 5.73 32.57
CA GLY A 8 -10.59 4.49 32.55
C GLY A 8 -9.40 4.64 31.59
N LYS A 9 -8.21 4.28 32.08
CA LYS A 9 -6.96 4.23 31.33
C LYS A 9 -7.05 3.16 30.24
N SER A 10 -6.69 3.56 29.01
CA SER A 10 -6.44 2.70 27.87
C SER A 10 -5.44 1.58 28.20
N PRO A 11 -5.67 0.33 27.78
CA PRO A 11 -4.72 -0.75 28.00
C PRO A 11 -3.48 -0.54 27.14
N LYS A 12 -2.31 -0.55 27.78
CA LYS A 12 -1.00 -0.56 27.14
C LYS A 12 -0.83 -1.87 26.38
N THR A 13 -0.74 -1.80 25.07
CA THR A 13 -0.37 -2.92 24.21
C THR A 13 1.06 -3.33 24.53
N ASN A 14 1.23 -4.51 25.11
CA ASN A 14 2.54 -5.11 25.35
C ASN A 14 3.15 -5.52 24.01
N LEU A 15 4.16 -4.77 23.57
CA LEU A 15 5.05 -5.20 22.51
C LEU A 15 5.90 -6.39 23.02
N VAL A 16 5.66 -7.57 22.47
CA VAL A 16 6.54 -8.71 22.66
C VAL A 16 7.87 -8.38 21.96
N ARG A 17 8.93 -8.24 22.76
CA ARG A 17 10.31 -8.14 22.29
C ARG A 17 10.70 -9.46 21.65
N THR A 18 10.81 -9.52 20.34
CA THR A 18 11.54 -10.56 19.62
C THR A 18 13.04 -10.21 19.65
N GLY A 19 13.71 -10.57 20.70
CA GLY A 19 15.14 -10.78 20.71
C GLY A 19 15.42 -12.24 20.31
N PHE A 20 16.54 -12.48 19.63
CA PHE A 20 17.06 -13.76 19.13
C PHE A 20 16.62 -14.18 17.74
N ILE A 21 17.25 -13.63 16.71
CA ILE A 21 17.80 -14.33 15.54
C ILE A 21 18.80 -13.36 14.90
N GLY A 22 20.05 -13.36 15.33
CA GLY A 22 21.06 -12.42 14.86
C GLY A 22 22.48 -12.94 14.80
N GLU A 23 22.75 -14.26 14.90
CA GLU A 23 24.16 -14.74 14.89
C GLU A 23 24.49 -16.04 14.13
N ASN A 24 23.59 -16.65 13.34
CA ASN A 24 23.90 -17.91 12.65
C ASN A 24 23.64 -17.91 11.14
N LEU A 25 23.90 -16.81 10.43
CA LEU A 25 23.79 -16.76 8.96
C LEU A 25 25.13 -16.47 8.26
N LYS A 26 26.26 -16.82 8.87
CA LYS A 26 27.55 -16.89 8.20
C LYS A 26 27.94 -18.36 8.04
N THR A 27 27.91 -18.87 6.82
CA THR A 27 28.31 -20.18 6.30
C THR A 27 27.14 -21.11 5.96
N MET A 28 26.51 -20.86 4.83
CA MET A 28 25.91 -21.92 4.01
C MET A 28 26.19 -21.62 2.53
N ASN A 29 27.22 -22.25 2.00
CA ASN A 29 27.43 -22.37 0.55
C ASN A 29 26.38 -23.35 0.02
N PHE A 30 25.46 -22.84 -0.81
CA PHE A 30 24.54 -23.68 -1.57
C PHE A 30 25.07 -23.83 -3.00
N GLU A 31 25.77 -24.92 -3.27
CA GLU A 31 25.89 -25.48 -4.62
C GLU A 31 24.66 -26.37 -4.85
N ALA A 32 23.67 -25.84 -5.55
CA ALA A 32 22.48 -26.58 -5.95
C ALA A 32 22.72 -27.18 -7.34
N THR A 33 22.97 -28.48 -7.39
CA THR A 33 22.87 -29.30 -8.59
C THR A 33 21.39 -29.48 -8.92
N LEU A 34 20.90 -28.87 -10.00
CA LEU A 34 19.54 -29.02 -10.50
C LEU A 34 19.37 -30.41 -11.16
N PRO A 35 18.36 -31.22 -10.79
CA PRO A 35 17.99 -32.38 -11.56
C PRO A 35 17.20 -31.98 -12.81
N ASN A 36 17.54 -32.61 -13.93
CA ASN A 36 16.93 -32.45 -15.24
C ASN A 36 15.46 -32.98 -15.27
N ALA A 37 14.66 -32.23 -16.06
CA ALA A 37 13.37 -32.61 -16.65
C ALA A 37 12.14 -32.60 -15.74
N LEU A 38 11.41 -31.46 -15.81
CA LEU A 38 9.97 -31.42 -15.56
C LEU A 38 9.23 -31.76 -16.87
N PRO A 39 8.06 -32.45 -16.82
CA PRO A 39 7.27 -32.78 -18.01
C PRO A 39 6.67 -31.51 -18.64
N GLU A 40 6.71 -31.42 -19.96
CA GLU A 40 6.13 -30.34 -20.74
C GLU A 40 4.61 -30.27 -20.54
N ALA A 41 4.14 -29.11 -20.09
CA ALA A 41 2.73 -28.77 -20.10
C ALA A 41 2.28 -28.47 -21.55
N PRO A 42 1.02 -28.79 -21.92
CA PRO A 42 0.54 -28.60 -23.29
C PRO A 42 0.56 -27.12 -23.68
N ALA A 43 1.06 -26.83 -24.86
CA ALA A 43 1.21 -25.52 -25.44
C ALA A 43 -0.14 -24.80 -25.55
N SER A 44 -0.37 -23.81 -24.69
CA SER A 44 -1.39 -22.81 -24.87
C SER A 44 -0.87 -21.77 -25.89
N THR A 45 -1.46 -21.75 -27.08
CA THR A 45 -1.23 -20.71 -28.09
C THR A 45 -1.91 -19.40 -27.68
N ALA A 46 -1.44 -18.78 -26.63
CA ALA A 46 -1.72 -17.37 -26.35
C ALA A 46 -0.60 -16.54 -26.99
N ALA A 47 -0.96 -15.72 -27.96
CA ALA A 47 -0.06 -14.81 -28.64
C ALA A 47 0.73 -14.00 -27.60
N HIS A 48 2.03 -14.23 -27.52
CA HIS A 48 2.96 -13.44 -26.72
C HIS A 48 2.96 -12.01 -27.26
N ALA A 49 2.29 -11.09 -26.58
CA ALA A 49 2.60 -9.69 -26.74
C ALA A 49 4.06 -9.49 -26.28
N PRO A 50 4.95 -8.92 -27.10
CA PRO A 50 6.34 -8.76 -26.72
C PRO A 50 6.41 -7.86 -25.49
N SER A 51 6.92 -8.39 -24.38
CA SER A 51 7.26 -7.61 -23.18
C SER A 51 8.45 -6.72 -23.51
N VAL A 52 8.16 -5.55 -24.08
CA VAL A 52 9.18 -4.56 -24.38
C VAL A 52 9.45 -3.77 -23.11
N LEU A 53 10.37 -4.24 -22.28
CA LEU A 53 11.16 -3.41 -21.39
C LEU A 53 12.09 -2.53 -22.24
N ARG A 54 11.52 -1.61 -23.01
CA ARG A 54 12.29 -0.52 -23.58
C ARG A 54 12.33 0.58 -22.53
N PRO A 55 13.52 1.02 -22.08
CA PRO A 55 13.63 2.27 -21.36
C PRO A 55 13.05 3.35 -22.29
N ARG A 56 11.88 3.87 -21.97
CA ARG A 56 11.31 5.02 -22.67
C ARG A 56 12.21 6.20 -22.34
N GLY A 57 12.80 6.81 -23.37
CA GLY A 57 13.49 8.07 -23.21
C GLY A 57 12.58 9.05 -22.48
N SER A 58 13.07 9.65 -21.39
CA SER A 58 12.30 10.68 -20.67
C SER A 58 12.32 11.94 -21.51
N ASN A 59 11.14 12.40 -21.95
CA ASN A 59 11.00 13.74 -22.47
C ASN A 59 11.09 14.76 -21.30
N HIS A 60 11.24 16.04 -21.60
CA HIS A 60 11.31 17.10 -20.58
C HIS A 60 10.17 17.07 -19.55
N VAL A 61 8.97 16.63 -19.97
CA VAL A 61 7.80 16.47 -19.10
C VAL A 61 7.99 15.35 -18.11
N GLY A 62 8.48 14.19 -18.57
CA GLY A 62 8.74 13.02 -17.70
C GLY A 62 9.84 13.28 -16.68
N MET A 63 10.94 13.95 -17.09
CA MET A 63 12.00 14.36 -16.17
C MET A 63 11.50 15.35 -15.10
N ARG A 64 10.65 16.29 -15.50
CA ARG A 64 10.05 17.23 -14.57
C ARG A 64 9.19 16.53 -13.54
N GLN A 65 8.25 15.67 -13.97
CA GLN A 65 7.39 14.91 -13.07
C GLN A 65 8.18 13.99 -12.14
N PHE A 66 9.26 13.41 -12.63
CA PHE A 66 10.17 12.61 -11.82
C PHE A 66 10.80 13.47 -10.71
N ASN A 67 11.35 14.63 -11.04
CA ASN A 67 11.98 15.53 -10.10
C ASN A 67 10.98 16.08 -9.07
N GLU A 68 9.75 16.41 -9.47
CA GLU A 68 8.65 16.82 -8.57
C GLU A 68 8.35 15.70 -7.55
N ARG A 69 8.27 14.44 -7.99
CA ARG A 69 8.08 13.28 -7.10
C ARG A 69 9.23 13.10 -6.12
N VAL A 70 10.47 13.27 -6.57
CA VAL A 70 11.67 13.18 -5.71
C VAL A 70 11.61 14.24 -4.61
N VAL A 71 11.25 15.49 -4.94
CA VAL A 71 11.11 16.58 -3.97
C VAL A 71 9.99 16.31 -2.98
N LEU A 72 8.80 15.90 -3.44
CA LEU A 72 7.67 15.54 -2.58
C LEU A 72 8.02 14.37 -1.65
N GLN A 73 8.72 13.36 -2.16
CA GLN A 73 9.16 12.23 -1.35
C GLN A 73 10.18 12.64 -0.28
N ALA A 74 11.13 13.52 -0.61
CA ALA A 74 12.10 14.03 0.36
C ALA A 74 11.40 14.79 1.49
N ILE A 75 10.41 15.65 1.18
CA ILE A 75 9.63 16.38 2.18
C ILE A 75 8.81 15.38 3.01
N ARG A 76 8.15 14.42 2.39
CA ARG A 76 7.33 13.43 3.08
C ARG A 76 8.11 12.62 4.11
N LEU A 77 9.32 12.20 3.77
CA LEU A 77 10.16 11.41 4.67
C LEU A 77 10.70 12.22 5.85
N ASN A 78 10.90 13.53 5.67
CA ASN A 78 11.52 14.39 6.68
C ASN A 78 10.53 15.35 7.38
N GLY A 79 9.24 15.32 7.01
CA GLY A 79 8.20 16.21 7.55
C GLY A 79 8.22 17.60 6.94
N SER A 80 9.31 18.34 7.04
CA SER A 80 9.51 19.63 6.39
C SER A 80 10.98 19.89 6.13
N LEU A 81 11.30 20.55 5.02
CA LEU A 81 12.69 20.80 4.60
C LEU A 81 12.86 22.20 4.00
N PRO A 82 13.92 22.93 4.37
CA PRO A 82 14.38 24.11 3.64
C PRO A 82 14.82 23.78 2.21
N LYS A 83 14.69 24.74 1.29
CA LYS A 83 15.09 24.56 -0.12
C LYS A 83 16.57 24.13 -0.28
N ALA A 84 17.47 24.61 0.59
CA ALA A 84 18.90 24.22 0.58
C ALA A 84 19.09 22.74 0.93
N ASP A 85 18.33 22.21 1.91
CA ASP A 85 18.38 20.81 2.30
C ASP A 85 17.75 19.92 1.22
N LEU A 86 16.66 20.38 0.58
CA LEU A 86 16.09 19.70 -0.57
C LEU A 86 17.11 19.57 -1.71
N ALA A 87 17.85 20.64 -2.05
CA ALA A 87 18.88 20.58 -3.07
C ALA A 87 19.96 19.55 -2.73
N ARG A 88 20.42 19.55 -1.47
CA ARG A 88 21.46 18.62 -0.98
C ARG A 88 20.98 17.17 -1.01
N LEU A 89 19.75 16.88 -0.55
CA LEU A 89 19.19 15.53 -0.46
C LEU A 89 18.85 14.94 -1.83
N THR A 90 18.36 15.77 -2.75
CA THR A 90 17.90 15.32 -4.08
C THR A 90 18.99 15.37 -5.15
N GLY A 91 20.11 16.04 -4.90
CA GLY A 91 21.15 16.30 -5.91
C GLY A 91 20.72 17.30 -6.99
N LEU A 92 19.58 17.95 -6.85
CA LEU A 92 19.10 18.97 -7.78
C LEU A 92 19.70 20.35 -7.49
N THR A 93 19.86 21.18 -8.52
CA THR A 93 20.37 22.53 -8.33
C THR A 93 19.39 23.39 -7.53
N ALA A 94 19.88 24.40 -6.81
CA ALA A 94 19.05 25.34 -6.06
C ALA A 94 18.00 26.04 -6.94
N GLN A 95 18.36 26.35 -8.19
CA GLN A 95 17.45 26.91 -9.17
C GLN A 95 16.30 25.94 -9.52
N THR A 96 16.64 24.68 -9.78
CA THR A 96 15.64 23.63 -10.07
C THR A 96 14.70 23.43 -8.88
N ILE A 97 15.23 23.35 -7.65
CA ILE A 97 14.42 23.28 -6.44
C ILE A 97 13.51 24.50 -6.30
N GLY A 98 14.03 25.69 -6.57
CA GLY A 98 13.23 26.93 -6.56
C GLY A 98 12.01 26.84 -7.48
N LEU A 99 12.22 26.41 -8.73
CA LEU A 99 11.15 26.26 -9.73
C LEU A 99 10.12 25.19 -9.35
N ILE A 100 10.61 24.03 -8.88
CA ILE A 100 9.74 22.91 -8.47
C ILE A 100 8.89 23.30 -7.26
N THR A 101 9.51 23.85 -6.21
CA THR A 101 8.77 24.19 -4.99
C THR A 101 7.78 25.32 -5.22
N THR A 102 8.08 26.31 -6.06
CA THR A 102 7.12 27.35 -6.41
C THR A 102 5.90 26.76 -7.10
N ARG A 103 6.10 25.90 -8.11
CA ARG A 103 4.98 25.24 -8.79
C ARG A 103 4.13 24.38 -7.86
N LEU A 104 4.77 23.53 -7.05
CA LEU A 104 4.06 22.67 -6.11
C LEU A 104 3.30 23.49 -5.04
N GLU A 105 3.78 24.68 -4.70
CA GLU A 105 3.09 25.64 -3.84
C GLU A 105 1.89 26.27 -4.56
N ASP A 106 2.06 26.70 -5.82
CA ASP A 106 0.99 27.24 -6.67
C ASP A 106 -0.12 26.19 -6.91
N ASP A 107 0.25 24.92 -7.09
CA ASP A 107 -0.67 23.79 -7.19
C ASP A 107 -1.34 23.44 -5.85
N GLY A 108 -0.92 24.09 -4.75
CA GLY A 108 -1.43 23.86 -3.40
C GLY A 108 -0.98 22.54 -2.77
N LEU A 109 0.08 21.90 -3.28
CA LEU A 109 0.63 20.65 -2.75
C LEU A 109 1.65 20.88 -1.64
N LEU A 110 2.27 22.06 -1.58
CA LEU A 110 3.22 22.46 -0.54
C LEU A 110 2.74 23.71 0.20
N LEU A 111 3.16 23.78 1.46
CA LEU A 111 2.98 24.94 2.34
C LEU A 111 4.33 25.43 2.84
N ARG A 112 4.48 26.75 2.95
CA ARG A 112 5.60 27.35 3.69
C ARG A 112 5.32 27.27 5.18
N GLN A 113 6.32 26.81 5.92
CA GLN A 113 6.30 26.84 7.38
C GLN A 113 6.90 28.13 7.92
N ASP A 114 6.77 28.34 9.20
CA ASP A 114 7.39 29.46 9.88
C ASP A 114 8.91 29.45 9.72
N ARG A 115 9.49 30.67 9.69
CA ARG A 115 10.93 30.84 9.57
C ARG A 115 11.65 30.21 10.75
N VAL A 116 12.54 29.26 10.49
CA VAL A 116 13.41 28.69 11.50
C VAL A 116 14.71 29.49 11.52
N ARG A 117 15.01 30.10 12.67
CA ARG A 117 16.31 30.74 12.92
C ARG A 117 17.32 29.67 13.31
N GLY A 118 18.25 29.37 12.41
CA GLY A 118 19.40 28.51 12.74
C GLY A 118 20.39 29.22 13.69
N ARG A 119 21.30 28.44 14.28
CA ARG A 119 22.37 28.98 15.17
C ARG A 119 23.33 29.90 14.41
N ILE A 120 23.56 29.69 13.11
CA ILE A 120 24.42 30.48 12.24
C ILE A 120 23.79 30.46 10.84
N GLY A 121 23.54 31.64 10.23
CA GLY A 121 23.08 31.76 8.86
C GLY A 121 21.76 32.51 8.68
N GLN A 122 21.37 32.70 7.40
CA GLN A 122 20.12 33.36 7.03
C GLN A 122 18.91 32.52 7.45
N PRO A 123 17.84 33.10 8.01
CA PRO A 123 16.61 32.40 8.36
C PRO A 123 16.07 31.63 7.17
N SER A 124 15.82 30.34 7.34
CA SER A 124 15.27 29.48 6.29
C SER A 124 13.77 29.28 6.48
N VAL A 125 13.04 29.15 5.38
CA VAL A 125 11.61 28.82 5.36
C VAL A 125 11.47 27.37 4.90
N PRO A 126 11.13 26.44 5.81
CA PRO A 126 10.90 25.06 5.43
C PRO A 126 9.62 24.92 4.59
N MET A 127 9.63 23.95 3.67
CA MET A 127 8.48 23.53 2.88
C MET A 127 7.94 22.22 3.47
N ALA A 128 6.62 22.14 3.64
CA ALA A 128 5.93 20.93 4.11
C ALA A 128 4.84 20.53 3.11
N LEU A 129 4.40 19.26 3.15
CA LEU A 129 3.23 18.85 2.39
C LEU A 129 1.99 19.57 2.92
N ASN A 130 1.12 20.00 2.02
CA ASN A 130 -0.20 20.52 2.38
C ASN A 130 -1.16 19.34 2.61
N PRO A 131 -1.68 19.12 3.82
CA PRO A 131 -2.63 18.04 4.06
C PRO A 131 -3.84 18.08 3.10
N ASP A 132 -4.33 19.28 2.80
CA ASP A 132 -5.48 19.48 1.91
C ASP A 132 -5.08 19.60 0.42
N GLY A 133 -3.82 19.30 0.09
CA GLY A 133 -3.28 19.39 -1.28
C GLY A 133 -3.85 18.34 -2.22
N ALA A 134 -4.07 17.12 -1.74
CA ALA A 134 -4.70 16.04 -2.46
C ALA A 134 -5.32 15.03 -1.47
N PHE A 135 -6.29 14.28 -1.94
CA PHE A 135 -6.92 13.20 -1.17
C PHE A 135 -6.96 11.92 -1.99
N SER A 136 -6.99 10.79 -1.32
CA SER A 136 -7.28 9.49 -1.91
C SER A 136 -8.30 8.76 -1.04
N MET A 137 -9.10 7.91 -1.68
CA MET A 137 -10.01 7.02 -0.95
C MET A 137 -9.49 5.60 -1.00
N GLY A 138 -9.64 4.87 0.10
CA GLY A 138 -9.31 3.46 0.21
C GLY A 138 -10.55 2.66 0.59
N ILE A 139 -10.73 1.52 -0.08
CA ILE A 139 -11.77 0.53 0.25
C ILE A 139 -11.04 -0.77 0.55
N LYS A 140 -11.19 -1.29 1.77
CA LYS A 140 -10.72 -2.64 2.10
C LYS A 140 -11.93 -3.54 2.27
N ILE A 141 -11.97 -4.65 1.55
CA ILE A 141 -12.95 -5.70 1.74
C ILE A 141 -12.25 -6.89 2.37
N GLY A 142 -12.58 -7.15 3.62
CA GLY A 142 -12.07 -8.28 4.39
C GLY A 142 -13.13 -9.37 4.56
N ARG A 143 -12.82 -10.38 5.36
CA ARG A 143 -13.72 -11.50 5.61
C ARG A 143 -14.93 -11.13 6.47
N ARG A 144 -14.77 -10.21 7.42
CA ARG A 144 -15.79 -9.84 8.42
C ARG A 144 -16.11 -8.36 8.48
N SER A 145 -15.39 -7.55 7.72
CA SER A 145 -15.64 -6.12 7.64
C SER A 145 -15.19 -5.55 6.32
N ALA A 146 -15.83 -4.47 5.90
CA ALA A 146 -15.31 -3.55 4.91
C ALA A 146 -15.00 -2.21 5.57
N ASP A 147 -13.91 -1.59 5.14
CA ASP A 147 -13.46 -0.29 5.61
C ASP A 147 -13.38 0.68 4.43
N TRP A 148 -13.89 1.89 4.62
CA TRP A 148 -13.72 3.02 3.71
C TRP A 148 -12.91 4.09 4.41
N LEU A 149 -11.88 4.57 3.75
CA LEU A 149 -10.95 5.55 4.30
C LEU A 149 -10.87 6.76 3.37
N LEU A 150 -10.87 7.95 3.94
CA LEU A 150 -10.41 9.16 3.30
C LEU A 150 -9.02 9.50 3.84
N VAL A 151 -8.03 9.57 2.97
CA VAL A 151 -6.63 9.79 3.33
C VAL A 151 -6.16 11.09 2.70
N ASP A 152 -5.55 11.96 3.48
CA ASP A 152 -4.99 13.24 3.00
C ASP A 152 -3.60 13.08 2.37
N PHE A 153 -3.07 14.17 1.83
CA PHE A 153 -1.81 14.16 1.09
C PHE A 153 -0.59 13.83 1.97
N THR A 154 -0.71 13.96 3.28
CA THR A 154 0.34 13.55 4.24
C THR A 154 0.24 12.08 4.63
N GLY A 155 -0.86 11.41 4.25
CA GLY A 155 -1.14 10.01 4.56
C GLY A 155 -1.95 9.81 5.85
N HIS A 156 -2.46 10.88 6.48
CA HIS A 156 -3.33 10.75 7.64
C HIS A 156 -4.76 10.39 7.20
N VAL A 157 -5.38 9.49 7.96
CA VAL A 157 -6.78 9.13 7.79
C VAL A 157 -7.65 10.25 8.36
N ARG A 158 -8.40 10.93 7.48
CA ARG A 158 -9.32 12.04 7.83
C ARG A 158 -10.68 11.52 8.26
N GLU A 159 -11.15 10.47 7.61
CA GLU A 159 -12.41 9.82 7.92
C GLU A 159 -12.31 8.31 7.67
N ARG A 160 -12.99 7.54 8.49
CA ARG A 160 -13.09 6.08 8.37
C ARG A 160 -14.51 5.65 8.62
N ILE A 161 -15.05 4.83 7.72
CA ILE A 161 -16.35 4.17 7.84
C ILE A 161 -16.07 2.67 7.89
N VAL A 162 -16.74 1.94 8.78
CA VAL A 162 -16.61 0.49 8.91
C VAL A 162 -17.99 -0.14 8.83
N LEU A 163 -18.10 -1.20 8.06
CA LEU A 163 -19.27 -2.07 7.99
C LEU A 163 -18.86 -3.48 8.38
N ASP A 164 -19.35 -3.95 9.53
CA ASP A 164 -19.15 -5.32 9.97
C ASP A 164 -20.20 -6.25 9.36
N TYR A 165 -19.82 -7.46 9.02
CA TYR A 165 -20.69 -8.49 8.48
C TYR A 165 -20.20 -9.89 8.85
N ALA A 166 -21.09 -10.87 8.83
CA ALA A 166 -20.70 -12.27 9.01
C ALA A 166 -19.96 -12.81 7.77
N PHE A 167 -20.34 -12.32 6.60
CA PHE A 167 -19.78 -12.65 5.30
C PHE A 167 -19.93 -11.47 4.33
N PRO A 168 -18.95 -11.26 3.41
CA PRO A 168 -19.02 -10.20 2.41
C PRO A 168 -20.05 -10.55 1.30
N ASP A 169 -21.31 -10.20 1.53
CA ASP A 169 -22.37 -10.38 0.56
C ASP A 169 -22.31 -9.29 -0.52
N ILE A 170 -22.23 -9.68 -1.78
CA ILE A 170 -22.12 -8.77 -2.92
C ILE A 170 -23.32 -7.83 -3.01
N ASP A 171 -24.53 -8.35 -2.79
CA ASP A 171 -25.76 -7.57 -2.90
C ASP A 171 -25.87 -6.50 -1.81
N VAL A 172 -25.16 -6.68 -0.70
CA VAL A 172 -25.04 -5.70 0.38
C VAL A 172 -23.85 -4.76 0.14
N LEU A 173 -22.71 -5.32 -0.26
CA LEU A 173 -21.46 -4.57 -0.37
C LEU A 173 -21.43 -3.58 -1.54
N LEU A 174 -21.92 -3.94 -2.72
CA LEU A 174 -21.87 -3.02 -3.86
C LEU A 174 -22.71 -1.76 -3.63
N PRO A 175 -23.94 -1.82 -3.11
CA PRO A 175 -24.67 -0.62 -2.69
C PRO A 175 -23.97 0.18 -1.59
N ALA A 176 -23.38 -0.51 -0.59
CA ALA A 176 -22.65 0.14 0.49
C ALA A 176 -21.40 0.87 -0.03
N ILE A 177 -20.67 0.28 -0.97
CA ILE A 177 -19.50 0.92 -1.62
C ILE A 177 -19.93 2.25 -2.26
N ARG A 178 -20.97 2.24 -3.05
CA ARG A 178 -21.50 3.46 -3.69
C ARG A 178 -21.90 4.52 -2.68
N THR A 179 -22.63 4.12 -1.65
CA THR A 179 -23.13 5.02 -0.61
C THR A 179 -21.98 5.68 0.15
N HIS A 180 -21.00 4.90 0.62
CA HIS A 180 -19.91 5.44 1.43
C HIS A 180 -18.87 6.19 0.61
N LEU A 181 -18.65 5.84 -0.66
CA LEU A 181 -17.85 6.67 -1.58
C LEU A 181 -18.46 8.08 -1.72
N ASN A 182 -19.76 8.15 -1.96
CA ASN A 182 -20.45 9.45 -2.08
C ASN A 182 -20.42 10.22 -0.75
N GLN A 183 -20.66 9.55 0.37
CA GLN A 183 -20.58 10.17 1.70
C GLN A 183 -19.21 10.81 1.95
N LEU A 184 -18.11 10.10 1.68
CA LEU A 184 -16.75 10.63 1.85
C LEU A 184 -16.47 11.80 0.89
N LEU A 185 -16.94 11.71 -0.36
CA LEU A 185 -16.79 12.79 -1.34
C LEU A 185 -17.59 14.03 -0.95
N ASP A 186 -18.82 13.88 -0.48
CA ASP A 186 -19.69 14.98 -0.10
C ASP A 186 -19.17 15.68 1.18
N GLY A 187 -18.57 14.92 2.10
CA GLY A 187 -17.93 15.44 3.31
C GLY A 187 -16.74 16.38 3.02
N LEU A 188 -16.10 16.27 1.86
CA LEU A 188 -15.01 17.14 1.47
C LEU A 188 -15.47 18.54 0.97
N GLY A 189 -16.73 18.68 0.60
CA GLY A 189 -17.27 19.95 0.07
C GLY A 189 -16.42 20.49 -1.08
N PRO A 190 -15.85 21.72 -0.96
CA PRO A 190 -15.03 22.34 -2.02
C PRO A 190 -13.74 21.56 -2.36
N LEU A 191 -13.24 20.73 -1.45
CA LEU A 191 -12.02 19.94 -1.63
C LEU A 191 -12.25 18.66 -2.43
N ARG A 192 -13.50 18.32 -2.77
CA ARG A 192 -13.86 17.13 -3.56
C ARG A 192 -13.04 17.00 -4.86
N SER A 193 -12.77 18.12 -5.53
CA SER A 193 -11.96 18.17 -6.77
C SER A 193 -10.49 17.78 -6.57
N ARG A 194 -10.02 17.70 -5.32
CA ARG A 194 -8.66 17.30 -4.97
C ARG A 194 -8.53 15.81 -4.71
N VAL A 195 -9.59 15.02 -4.84
CA VAL A 195 -9.52 13.56 -4.75
C VAL A 195 -8.93 13.01 -6.04
N VAL A 196 -7.82 12.28 -5.92
CA VAL A 196 -7.03 11.83 -7.07
C VAL A 196 -7.32 10.39 -7.48
N GLY A 197 -8.04 9.61 -6.67
CA GLY A 197 -8.39 8.24 -7.01
C GLY A 197 -8.87 7.40 -5.83
N VAL A 198 -9.27 6.17 -6.16
CA VAL A 198 -9.78 5.15 -5.24
C VAL A 198 -8.88 3.92 -5.30
N GLY A 199 -8.37 3.48 -4.16
CA GLY A 199 -7.67 2.21 -4.02
C GLY A 199 -8.62 1.16 -3.44
N VAL A 200 -8.71 -0.02 -4.07
CA VAL A 200 -9.48 -1.15 -3.58
C VAL A 200 -8.53 -2.26 -3.15
N ALA A 201 -8.67 -2.73 -1.93
CA ALA A 201 -7.88 -3.82 -1.36
C ALA A 201 -8.80 -4.98 -0.94
N ALA A 202 -8.59 -6.14 -1.54
CA ALA A 202 -9.33 -7.35 -1.21
C ALA A 202 -8.47 -8.60 -1.41
N PRO A 203 -8.83 -9.75 -0.82
CA PRO A 203 -8.24 -11.03 -1.18
C PRO A 203 -8.48 -11.36 -2.66
N PHE A 204 -7.54 -12.05 -3.29
CA PHE A 204 -7.65 -12.39 -4.72
C PHE A 204 -8.85 -13.28 -5.07
N GLN A 205 -9.27 -14.14 -4.14
CA GLN A 205 -10.31 -15.13 -4.36
C GLN A 205 -11.24 -15.19 -3.15
N LEU A 206 -12.12 -14.22 -3.03
CA LEU A 206 -13.14 -14.24 -1.97
C LEU A 206 -14.06 -15.47 -2.07
N GLY A 207 -14.38 -15.92 -3.28
CA GLY A 207 -15.18 -17.10 -3.52
C GLY A 207 -14.48 -18.44 -3.23
N GLY A 208 -13.14 -18.48 -3.29
CA GLY A 208 -12.37 -19.73 -3.09
C GLY A 208 -12.44 -20.33 -1.68
N TRP A 209 -12.99 -19.59 -0.70
CA TRP A 209 -13.02 -20.01 0.71
C TRP A 209 -14.38 -20.52 1.19
N HIS A 210 -15.30 -20.83 0.28
CA HIS A 210 -16.68 -21.19 0.61
C HIS A 210 -16.78 -22.28 1.69
N ARG A 211 -15.99 -23.36 1.60
CA ARG A 211 -16.01 -24.45 2.59
C ARG A 211 -15.54 -24.01 3.97
N MET A 212 -14.51 -23.17 4.05
CA MET A 212 -13.96 -22.70 5.32
C MET A 212 -14.82 -21.63 5.97
N LEU A 213 -15.57 -20.88 5.17
CA LEU A 213 -16.43 -19.77 5.64
C LEU A 213 -17.89 -20.20 5.82
N GLY A 214 -18.24 -21.44 5.47
CA GLY A 214 -19.62 -21.93 5.55
C GLY A 214 -20.56 -21.29 4.53
N LEU A 215 -20.03 -20.86 3.37
CA LEU A 215 -20.78 -20.23 2.32
C LEU A 215 -21.52 -21.21 1.44
N THR A 216 -22.60 -20.78 0.83
CA THR A 216 -23.26 -21.51 -0.24
C THR A 216 -22.45 -21.42 -1.53
N GLU A 217 -22.60 -22.40 -2.43
CA GLU A 217 -21.96 -22.36 -3.75
C GLU A 217 -22.36 -21.09 -4.52
N ALA A 218 -23.62 -20.68 -4.46
CA ALA A 218 -24.10 -19.48 -5.12
C ALA A 218 -23.37 -18.20 -4.64
N GLN A 219 -23.15 -18.06 -3.34
CA GLN A 219 -22.40 -16.93 -2.77
C GLN A 219 -20.93 -16.93 -3.22
N SER A 220 -20.31 -18.13 -3.30
CA SER A 220 -18.95 -18.30 -3.81
C SER A 220 -18.86 -17.94 -5.29
N GLU A 221 -19.80 -18.43 -6.09
CA GLU A 221 -19.83 -18.21 -7.53
C GLU A 221 -20.06 -16.74 -7.88
N ALA A 222 -20.89 -16.02 -7.11
CA ALA A 222 -21.08 -14.60 -7.27
C ALA A 222 -19.75 -13.82 -7.18
N TRP A 223 -18.89 -14.15 -6.23
CA TRP A 223 -17.56 -13.54 -6.12
C TRP A 223 -16.57 -13.96 -7.22
N ASN A 224 -16.67 -15.19 -7.72
CA ASN A 224 -15.79 -15.66 -8.79
C ASN A 224 -16.10 -15.02 -10.14
N ASN A 225 -17.33 -14.56 -10.33
CA ASN A 225 -17.83 -13.97 -11.58
C ASN A 225 -17.75 -12.43 -11.62
N ILE A 226 -17.23 -11.79 -10.56
CA ILE A 226 -17.18 -10.32 -10.47
C ILE A 226 -15.75 -9.78 -10.56
N ASP A 227 -15.54 -8.77 -11.40
CA ASP A 227 -14.37 -7.91 -11.33
C ASP A 227 -14.69 -6.71 -10.42
N LEU A 228 -14.21 -6.79 -9.18
CA LEU A 228 -14.47 -5.76 -8.17
C LEU A 228 -13.91 -4.39 -8.57
N ALA A 229 -12.76 -4.35 -9.25
CA ALA A 229 -12.18 -3.09 -9.72
C ALA A 229 -13.05 -2.43 -10.77
N GLU A 230 -13.56 -3.21 -11.71
CA GLU A 230 -14.49 -2.75 -12.72
C GLU A 230 -15.80 -2.27 -12.11
N GLN A 231 -16.38 -3.03 -11.17
CA GLN A 231 -17.60 -2.63 -10.47
C GLN A 231 -17.44 -1.28 -9.74
N VAL A 232 -16.33 -1.08 -9.05
CA VAL A 232 -16.05 0.19 -8.37
C VAL A 232 -15.79 1.30 -9.40
N GLN A 233 -15.09 1.01 -10.51
CA GLN A 233 -14.85 2.00 -11.56
C GLN A 233 -16.16 2.50 -12.20
N GLN A 234 -17.18 1.66 -12.30
CA GLN A 234 -18.51 2.06 -12.79
C GLN A 234 -19.29 2.96 -11.80
N MET A 235 -18.84 3.04 -10.55
CA MET A 235 -19.47 3.87 -9.52
C MET A 235 -18.89 5.28 -9.40
N THR A 236 -17.72 5.52 -10.03
CA THR A 236 -16.99 6.79 -9.91
C THR A 236 -16.24 7.14 -11.18
N GLU A 237 -16.08 8.43 -11.45
CA GLU A 237 -15.20 8.94 -12.52
C GLU A 237 -13.72 8.99 -12.10
N LEU A 238 -13.43 8.80 -10.82
CA LEU A 238 -12.07 8.76 -10.32
C LEU A 238 -11.36 7.49 -10.78
N PRO A 239 -10.05 7.53 -11.05
CA PRO A 239 -9.30 6.33 -11.39
C PRO A 239 -9.31 5.35 -10.22
N VAL A 240 -9.63 4.08 -10.51
CA VAL A 240 -9.66 2.98 -9.54
C VAL A 240 -8.45 2.09 -9.73
N SER A 241 -7.80 1.72 -8.63
CA SER A 241 -6.70 0.76 -8.60
C SER A 241 -7.01 -0.38 -7.65
N PHE A 242 -6.76 -1.61 -8.07
CA PHE A 242 -6.92 -2.80 -7.23
C PHE A 242 -5.57 -3.33 -6.74
N ALA A 243 -5.53 -3.78 -5.49
CA ALA A 243 -4.41 -4.50 -4.92
C ALA A 243 -4.90 -5.66 -4.04
N LYS A 244 -4.10 -6.73 -3.94
CA LYS A 244 -4.31 -7.72 -2.91
C LYS A 244 -4.17 -7.04 -1.53
N ASP A 245 -5.04 -7.38 -0.59
CA ASP A 245 -5.09 -6.80 0.76
C ASP A 245 -3.74 -6.86 1.49
N THR A 246 -3.04 -8.00 1.42
CA THR A 246 -1.71 -8.17 2.03
C THR A 246 -0.63 -7.30 1.35
N SER A 247 -0.75 -7.08 0.04
CA SER A 247 0.12 -6.16 -0.70
C SER A 247 -0.15 -4.71 -0.32
N ALA A 248 -1.42 -4.35 -0.17
CA ALA A 248 -1.82 -3.01 0.29
C ALA A 248 -1.32 -2.74 1.72
N ALA A 249 -1.44 -3.72 2.63
CA ALA A 249 -0.90 -3.65 3.98
C ALA A 249 0.63 -3.50 3.99
N CYS A 250 1.34 -4.23 3.12
CA CYS A 250 2.79 -4.08 2.94
C CYS A 250 3.19 -2.67 2.47
N VAL A 251 2.42 -2.09 1.54
CA VAL A 251 2.63 -0.70 1.09
C VAL A 251 2.35 0.30 2.22
N ALA A 252 1.33 0.07 3.03
CA ALA A 252 1.05 0.92 4.19
C ALA A 252 2.23 0.90 5.19
N GLU A 253 2.81 -0.28 5.46
CA GLU A 253 4.00 -0.42 6.29
C GLU A 253 5.22 0.28 5.69
N LEU A 254 5.42 0.18 4.37
CA LEU A 254 6.49 0.89 3.65
C LEU A 254 6.35 2.41 3.76
N LEU A 255 5.12 2.92 3.68
CA LEU A 255 4.88 4.36 3.59
C LEU A 255 4.70 5.04 4.95
N GLN A 256 4.12 4.37 5.94
CA GLN A 256 3.71 4.93 7.23
C GLN A 256 4.34 4.20 8.43
N GLY A 257 4.83 2.98 8.22
CA GLY A 257 5.43 2.15 9.26
C GLY A 257 6.97 2.20 9.25
N ARG A 258 7.58 1.14 9.79
CA ARG A 258 9.04 0.97 9.88
C ARG A 258 9.71 0.79 8.51
N GLY A 259 8.95 0.46 7.48
CA GLY A 259 9.46 0.38 6.11
C GLY A 259 10.03 1.69 5.58
N ARG A 260 9.74 2.82 6.24
CA ARG A 260 10.38 4.11 5.93
C ARG A 260 11.89 4.10 6.14
N ASP A 261 12.35 3.33 7.14
CA ASP A 261 13.76 3.25 7.53
C ASP A 261 14.44 1.98 7.02
N ILE A 262 13.67 1.02 6.48
CA ILE A 262 14.15 -0.27 6.02
C ILE A 262 13.87 -0.40 4.51
N PRO A 263 14.89 -0.28 3.65
CA PRO A 263 14.67 -0.23 2.20
C PRO A 263 14.29 -1.58 1.58
N SER A 264 14.56 -2.69 2.26
CA SER A 264 14.20 -4.03 1.75
C SER A 264 13.75 -4.92 2.90
N PHE A 265 12.55 -5.49 2.79
CA PHE A 265 11.97 -6.36 3.82
C PHE A 265 10.93 -7.30 3.24
N LEU A 266 10.68 -8.39 3.95
CA LEU A 266 9.54 -9.27 3.76
C LEU A 266 8.49 -8.91 4.81
N TYR A 267 7.30 -8.53 4.36
CA TYR A 267 6.15 -8.28 5.22
C TYR A 267 5.35 -9.57 5.37
N LEU A 268 5.12 -9.99 6.61
CA LEU A 268 4.27 -11.13 6.94
C LEU A 268 2.94 -10.62 7.48
N PHE A 269 1.87 -10.98 6.82
CA PHE A 269 0.50 -10.71 7.24
C PHE A 269 -0.09 -12.00 7.82
N MET A 270 -0.49 -11.97 9.08
CA MET A 270 -1.10 -13.10 9.79
C MET A 270 -2.50 -12.70 10.25
N ASP A 271 -3.50 -13.32 9.65
CA ASP A 271 -4.91 -13.25 10.05
C ASP A 271 -5.50 -14.65 9.92
N THR A 272 -6.72 -14.81 9.41
CA THR A 272 -7.30 -16.13 9.08
C THR A 272 -6.39 -16.90 8.11
N PHE A 273 -5.78 -16.20 7.19
CA PHE A 273 -4.79 -16.72 6.25
C PHE A 273 -3.47 -15.98 6.40
N VAL A 274 -2.38 -16.68 6.12
CA VAL A 274 -1.06 -16.08 6.06
C VAL A 274 -0.83 -15.52 4.66
N GLY A 275 -0.34 -14.31 4.59
CA GLY A 275 0.04 -13.66 3.34
C GLY A 275 1.23 -12.74 3.56
N GLY A 276 1.58 -11.96 2.56
CA GLY A 276 2.67 -11.02 2.74
C GLY A 276 2.90 -10.10 1.54
N GLY A 277 4.02 -9.42 1.60
CA GLY A 277 4.53 -8.56 0.53
C GLY A 277 6.03 -8.47 0.58
N LEU A 278 6.67 -8.37 -0.56
CA LEU A 278 8.10 -8.23 -0.70
C LEU A 278 8.44 -6.80 -1.13
N VAL A 279 9.29 -6.13 -0.36
CA VAL A 279 9.84 -4.80 -0.69
C VAL A 279 11.32 -4.93 -0.98
N ILE A 280 11.76 -4.39 -2.11
CA ILE A 280 13.15 -4.33 -2.52
C ILE A 280 13.48 -2.88 -2.91
N ASN A 281 14.50 -2.30 -2.30
CA ASN A 281 14.92 -0.92 -2.53
C ASN A 281 13.78 0.10 -2.43
N SER A 282 12.97 -0.01 -1.38
CA SER A 282 11.80 0.84 -1.12
C SER A 282 10.69 0.76 -2.18
N HIS A 283 10.64 -0.35 -2.94
CA HIS A 283 9.59 -0.60 -3.93
C HIS A 283 8.94 -1.95 -3.66
N LEU A 284 7.60 -1.97 -3.70
CA LEU A 284 6.84 -3.23 -3.64
C LEU A 284 7.16 -4.07 -4.88
N HIS A 285 7.73 -5.25 -4.66
CA HIS A 285 7.98 -6.23 -5.71
C HIS A 285 6.75 -7.13 -5.88
N ARG A 286 6.07 -6.99 -7.00
CA ARG A 286 4.84 -7.75 -7.26
C ARG A 286 5.10 -9.15 -7.82
N GLY A 287 6.25 -9.38 -8.44
CA GLY A 287 6.53 -10.58 -9.25
C GLY A 287 5.80 -10.55 -10.59
N LEU A 288 6.08 -11.55 -11.42
CA LEU A 288 5.50 -11.64 -12.76
C LEU A 288 3.97 -11.82 -12.75
N HIS A 289 3.46 -12.55 -11.76
CA HIS A 289 2.04 -12.90 -11.62
C HIS A 289 1.35 -12.23 -10.42
N GLY A 290 1.96 -11.19 -9.85
CA GLY A 290 1.40 -10.47 -8.69
C GLY A 290 1.47 -11.25 -7.36
N ASN A 291 2.23 -12.35 -7.30
CA ASN A 291 2.29 -13.27 -6.17
C ASN A 291 3.63 -13.34 -5.44
N ALA A 292 4.53 -12.37 -5.62
CA ALA A 292 5.82 -12.34 -4.90
C ALA A 292 5.67 -12.32 -3.37
N GLY A 293 4.51 -11.92 -2.85
CA GLY A 293 4.17 -11.95 -1.42
C GLY A 293 3.44 -13.23 -0.97
N ALA A 294 3.40 -14.30 -1.78
CA ALA A 294 2.73 -15.56 -1.44
C ALA A 294 3.57 -16.41 -0.45
N VAL A 295 3.84 -15.83 0.72
CA VAL A 295 4.72 -16.42 1.75
C VAL A 295 4.12 -17.65 2.43
N ALA A 296 2.80 -17.79 2.39
CA ALA A 296 2.11 -18.93 2.99
C ALA A 296 2.52 -20.28 2.36
N SER A 297 2.84 -20.26 1.07
CA SER A 297 3.25 -21.45 0.31
C SER A 297 4.75 -21.73 0.34
N LEU A 298 5.54 -20.93 1.06
CA LEU A 298 6.97 -21.18 1.22
C LEU A 298 7.21 -22.46 2.05
N PRO A 299 8.06 -23.38 1.58
CA PRO A 299 8.40 -24.56 2.36
C PRO A 299 9.19 -24.16 3.62
N LEU A 300 8.73 -24.61 4.79
CA LEU A 300 9.38 -24.37 6.08
C LEU A 300 10.49 -25.36 6.39
N ALA A 301 10.44 -26.54 5.75
CA ALA A 301 11.44 -27.59 5.91
C ALA A 301 11.57 -28.36 4.59
N PRO A 302 12.72 -29.04 4.39
CA PRO A 302 12.87 -29.96 3.26
C PRO A 302 11.74 -31.02 3.29
N ALA A 303 11.21 -31.34 2.10
CA ALA A 303 10.23 -32.41 1.97
C ALA A 303 10.89 -33.77 2.39
N GLN A 304 10.22 -34.53 3.25
CA GLN A 304 10.61 -35.93 3.49
C GLN A 304 10.10 -36.77 2.33
N PRO A 305 10.80 -37.89 2.00
CA PRO A 305 10.33 -38.79 0.95
C PRO A 305 8.88 -39.21 1.20
N GLY A 306 7.99 -38.96 0.24
CA GLY A 306 6.57 -39.29 0.30
C GLY A 306 5.68 -38.34 1.10
N GLN A 307 6.21 -37.21 1.61
CA GLN A 307 5.42 -36.17 2.28
C GLN A 307 5.52 -34.81 1.55
N ALA A 308 4.43 -34.06 1.55
CA ALA A 308 4.48 -32.70 1.11
C ALA A 308 5.34 -31.87 2.07
N PRO A 309 6.09 -30.84 1.58
CA PRO A 309 6.85 -29.97 2.45
C PRO A 309 5.91 -29.24 3.42
N ALA A 310 6.34 -29.09 4.67
CA ALA A 310 5.62 -28.27 5.63
C ALA A 310 5.59 -26.82 5.10
N GLN A 311 4.41 -26.23 5.07
CA GLN A 311 4.17 -24.85 4.62
C GLN A 311 3.61 -24.02 5.77
N LEU A 312 3.81 -22.69 5.71
CA LEU A 312 3.02 -21.78 6.51
C LEU A 312 1.57 -21.95 6.04
N ILE A 313 0.68 -22.32 6.96
CA ILE A 313 -0.71 -22.61 6.64
C ILE A 313 -1.37 -21.39 6.03
N SER A 314 -1.88 -21.57 4.84
CA SER A 314 -2.79 -20.61 4.19
C SER A 314 -4.23 -21.04 4.43
#